data_d1f8495297a30f21bec35f864209aa34
#
_entry.id   d1f8495297a30f21bec35f864209aa34
#
_cell.length_a   1.000
_cell.length_b   1.000
_cell.length_c   1.000
_cell.angle_alpha   90.00
_cell.angle_beta   90.00
_cell.angle_gamma   90.00
#
_symmetry.space_group_name_H-M   'P 1'
#
loop_
_entity.id
_entity.type
_entity.pdbx_description
1 polymer ?
#
loop_
_entity_poly.entity_id
_entity_poly.type
_entity_poly.pdbx_seq_one_letter_code
_entity_poly.pdbx_strand_id
1 'polypeptide(L)'
;MKRFLEALANIFRVPDLRRRVLFTLALLAVYRIGAFIPTPGINTALLQQLFEQSRGTVLGILDLFSGGNFRRLTIFALGIMPYITASIILQLMTVVWPYLERLQKEGELGRRKITQYTRYLTVVLSAFQSLSIAITLQRQGFENQSLVYHPGVAFTLMTMLTLTTGTAFIMWLGEQISDRGIGNGMSLIIFAGIVVGLPRGVGDLWEKAVTRQWGPFTPLALLLLMAVMILVVGFIVLVEGGQRRIPVQYAKRVVGRRMMGGQMTYLPLRVNSGGVIPPIFASSLLTFPGTLALFFQRKFRFLDQFSKALSWGEPLYTLIYVTLIILFAFFYVGIVFNPTELADNMRKYGGFIPGIRPGRNTSEHISRILRRLTFVGGVYLAAVCLLPEWMITGIHLHHLPGVVGAWFDQHAWRFVLEGLNVTFYFGGTSLLIVVGVAMDTVQQIEAQLVMRHYEGFVKKGRMRGRRYG
;
A
#
# COMPACT_ATOMS: atom_id res chain seq x y z
N MET A 1 12.55 1.16 22.68
CA MET A 1 11.27 1.33 23.37
C MET A 1 11.18 2.65 24.15
N LYS A 2 12.14 3.03 25.02
CA LYS A 2 12.13 4.32 25.74
C LYS A 2 12.07 5.54 24.79
N ARG A 3 12.90 5.59 23.73
CA ARG A 3 12.90 6.68 22.74
C ARG A 3 11.57 6.82 21.98
N PHE A 4 10.90 5.70 21.71
CA PHE A 4 9.57 5.72 21.05
C PHE A 4 8.48 6.27 21.97
N LEU A 5 8.48 5.88 23.26
CA LEU A 5 7.56 6.43 24.26
C LEU A 5 7.81 7.92 24.53
N GLU A 6 9.08 8.33 24.57
CA GLU A 6 9.46 9.75 24.69
C GLU A 6 9.06 10.56 23.45
N ALA A 7 9.19 9.99 22.23
CA ALA A 7 8.72 10.62 21.00
C ALA A 7 7.19 10.79 21.03
N LEU A 8 6.44 9.76 21.44
CA LEU A 8 4.99 9.83 21.62
C LEU A 8 4.56 10.89 22.65
N ALA A 9 5.23 10.93 23.81
CA ALA A 9 4.96 11.95 24.81
C ALA A 9 5.26 13.38 24.31
N ASN A 10 6.29 13.54 23.51
CA ASN A 10 6.67 14.81 22.91
C ASN A 10 5.73 15.27 21.80
N ILE A 11 5.02 14.35 21.10
CA ILE A 11 3.99 14.70 20.11
C ILE A 11 2.90 15.59 20.72
N PHE A 12 2.46 15.26 21.94
CA PHE A 12 1.41 16.01 22.63
C PHE A 12 1.90 17.32 23.23
N ARG A 13 3.21 17.47 23.47
CA ARG A 13 3.84 18.69 24.00
C ARG A 13 4.02 19.78 22.94
N VAL A 14 4.15 19.42 21.66
CA VAL A 14 4.34 20.37 20.57
C VAL A 14 2.97 20.74 19.97
N PRO A 15 2.47 21.98 20.14
CA PRO A 15 1.07 22.34 19.80
C PRO A 15 0.75 22.14 18.31
N ASP A 16 1.66 22.44 17.39
CA ASP A 16 1.41 22.27 15.95
C ASP A 16 1.38 20.79 15.53
N LEU A 17 2.27 19.96 16.10
CA LEU A 17 2.30 18.54 15.82
C LEU A 17 1.03 17.88 16.38
N ARG A 18 0.64 18.25 17.58
CA ARG A 18 -0.62 17.82 18.19
C ARG A 18 -1.81 18.16 17.31
N ARG A 19 -1.89 19.40 16.78
CA ARG A 19 -2.96 19.85 15.88
C ARG A 19 -3.02 19.00 14.61
N ARG A 20 -1.89 18.70 13.98
CA ARG A 20 -1.81 17.85 12.79
C ARG A 20 -2.21 16.41 13.07
N VAL A 21 -1.74 15.82 14.17
CA VAL A 21 -2.14 14.46 14.59
C VAL A 21 -3.63 14.38 14.86
N LEU A 22 -4.18 15.32 15.64
CA LEU A 22 -5.61 15.36 15.94
C LEU A 22 -6.45 15.56 14.67
N PHE A 23 -6.00 16.40 13.75
CA PHE A 23 -6.65 16.58 12.46
C PHE A 23 -6.68 15.28 11.65
N THR A 24 -5.56 14.57 11.55
CA THR A 24 -5.48 13.27 10.88
C THR A 24 -6.43 12.25 11.53
N LEU A 25 -6.42 12.14 12.86
CA LEU A 25 -7.31 11.22 13.59
C LEU A 25 -8.78 11.59 13.39
N ALA A 26 -9.12 12.89 13.39
CA ALA A 26 -10.49 13.35 13.15
C ALA A 26 -10.98 12.96 11.74
N LEU A 27 -10.15 13.14 10.70
CA LEU A 27 -10.52 12.75 9.34
C LEU A 27 -10.61 11.23 9.17
N LEU A 28 -9.75 10.44 9.84
CA LEU A 28 -9.87 8.99 9.87
C LEU A 28 -11.15 8.53 10.60
N ALA A 29 -11.57 9.24 11.65
CA ALA A 29 -12.86 9.00 12.32
C ALA A 29 -14.06 9.30 11.39
N VAL A 30 -14.00 10.39 10.61
CA VAL A 30 -15.02 10.69 9.58
C VAL A 30 -15.10 9.59 8.54
N TYR A 31 -13.95 9.13 8.03
CA TYR A 31 -13.89 7.96 7.13
C TYR A 31 -14.55 6.74 7.78
N ARG A 32 -14.31 6.51 9.06
CA ARG A 32 -14.87 5.36 9.76
C ARG A 32 -16.37 5.45 9.95
N ILE A 33 -16.92 6.63 10.25
CA ILE A 33 -18.37 6.85 10.35
C ILE A 33 -19.06 6.54 9.02
N GLY A 34 -18.53 7.03 7.90
CA GLY A 34 -19.09 6.74 6.58
C GLY A 34 -19.05 5.26 6.17
N ALA A 35 -18.09 4.50 6.73
CA ALA A 35 -18.01 3.06 6.54
C ALA A 35 -19.16 2.24 7.16
N PHE A 36 -20.02 2.86 7.98
CA PHE A 36 -21.22 2.23 8.55
C PHE A 36 -22.51 2.57 7.80
N ILE A 37 -22.49 3.52 6.88
CA ILE A 37 -23.65 3.96 6.13
C ILE A 37 -23.84 3.06 4.91
N PRO A 38 -24.84 2.18 4.85
CA PRO A 38 -25.05 1.30 3.69
C PRO A 38 -25.64 2.09 2.51
N THR A 39 -25.36 1.61 1.30
CA THR A 39 -26.00 2.11 0.08
C THR A 39 -27.50 1.79 0.11
N PRO A 40 -28.40 2.74 -0.20
CA PRO A 40 -29.84 2.49 -0.16
C PRO A 40 -30.29 1.43 -1.16
N GLY A 41 -31.33 0.67 -0.82
CA GLY A 41 -31.97 -0.30 -1.72
C GLY A 41 -31.36 -1.71 -1.74
N ILE A 42 -30.44 -2.03 -0.80
CA ILE A 42 -29.73 -3.31 -0.74
C ILE A 42 -30.04 -4.05 0.56
N ASN A 43 -30.22 -5.36 0.46
CA ASN A 43 -30.31 -6.23 1.61
C ASN A 43 -28.91 -6.60 2.09
N THR A 44 -28.43 -5.85 3.10
CA THR A 44 -27.07 -6.00 3.66
C THR A 44 -26.86 -7.34 4.35
N ALA A 45 -27.91 -7.96 4.90
CA ALA A 45 -27.80 -9.25 5.58
C ALA A 45 -27.51 -10.39 4.59
N LEU A 46 -28.27 -10.46 3.50
CA LEU A 46 -28.05 -11.44 2.42
C LEU A 46 -26.69 -11.23 1.74
N LEU A 47 -26.30 -9.98 1.56
CA LEU A 47 -25.01 -9.66 0.96
C LEU A 47 -23.85 -10.14 1.85
N GLN A 48 -23.92 -9.98 3.16
CA GLN A 48 -22.92 -10.47 4.09
C GLN A 48 -22.80 -12.01 4.04
N GLN A 49 -23.90 -12.75 3.98
CA GLN A 49 -23.90 -14.20 3.85
C GLN A 49 -23.22 -14.66 2.54
N LEU A 50 -23.51 -13.99 1.42
CA LEU A 50 -22.87 -14.26 0.14
C LEU A 50 -21.34 -14.05 0.21
N PHE A 51 -20.90 -13.00 0.88
CA PHE A 51 -19.48 -12.74 1.06
C PHE A 51 -18.79 -13.72 1.99
N GLU A 52 -19.47 -14.24 3.00
CA GLU A 52 -18.93 -15.28 3.89
C GLU A 52 -18.68 -16.60 3.15
N GLN A 53 -19.54 -16.95 2.20
CA GLN A 53 -19.34 -18.12 1.34
C GLN A 53 -18.26 -17.89 0.27
N SER A 54 -18.01 -16.63 -0.11
CA SER A 54 -17.07 -16.26 -1.18
C SER A 54 -15.71 -15.77 -0.67
N ARG A 55 -15.31 -16.10 0.56
CA ARG A 55 -14.08 -15.56 1.21
C ARG A 55 -12.77 -15.81 0.45
N GLY A 56 -12.68 -16.81 -0.40
CA GLY A 56 -11.49 -17.13 -1.20
C GLY A 56 -11.46 -16.52 -2.61
N THR A 57 -12.39 -15.64 -2.95
CA THR A 57 -12.52 -15.08 -4.29
C THR A 57 -12.00 -13.66 -4.40
N VAL A 58 -11.97 -13.12 -5.64
CA VAL A 58 -11.64 -11.71 -5.95
C VAL A 58 -12.46 -10.72 -5.11
N LEU A 59 -13.72 -11.07 -4.77
CA LEU A 59 -14.59 -10.27 -3.90
C LEU A 59 -14.03 -10.13 -2.48
N GLY A 60 -13.43 -11.20 -1.95
CA GLY A 60 -12.77 -11.16 -0.63
C GLY A 60 -11.57 -10.21 -0.60
N ILE A 61 -10.78 -10.14 -1.68
CA ILE A 61 -9.65 -9.21 -1.80
C ILE A 61 -10.14 -7.76 -1.83
N LEU A 62 -11.19 -7.48 -2.62
CA LEU A 62 -11.81 -6.15 -2.67
C LEU A 62 -12.32 -5.73 -1.29
N ASP A 63 -12.94 -6.64 -0.54
CA ASP A 63 -13.42 -6.36 0.81
C ASP A 63 -12.28 -6.08 1.79
N LEU A 64 -11.16 -6.78 1.68
CA LEU A 64 -9.97 -6.56 2.49
C LEU A 64 -9.41 -5.14 2.29
N PHE A 65 -9.22 -4.71 1.04
CA PHE A 65 -8.70 -3.36 0.73
C PHE A 65 -9.70 -2.25 1.04
N SER A 66 -11.00 -2.54 0.98
CA SER A 66 -12.03 -1.59 1.40
C SER A 66 -12.23 -1.52 2.91
N GLY A 67 -11.57 -2.39 3.69
CA GLY A 67 -11.72 -2.44 5.15
C GLY A 67 -13.05 -3.02 5.61
N GLY A 68 -13.62 -3.98 4.87
CA GLY A 68 -14.91 -4.59 5.15
C GLY A 68 -16.13 -3.78 4.70
N ASN A 69 -15.90 -2.73 3.91
CA ASN A 69 -16.96 -1.86 3.41
C ASN A 69 -17.74 -2.48 2.24
N PHE A 70 -17.06 -3.34 1.47
CA PHE A 70 -17.62 -3.94 0.28
C PHE A 70 -18.71 -4.98 0.63
N ARG A 71 -18.50 -5.83 1.63
CA ARG A 71 -19.47 -6.84 2.08
C ARG A 71 -20.75 -6.26 2.66
N ARG A 72 -20.75 -4.97 3.09
CA ARG A 72 -21.93 -4.24 3.54
C ARG A 72 -22.47 -3.29 2.49
N LEU A 73 -21.78 -3.18 1.36
CA LEU A 73 -21.96 -2.19 0.31
C LEU A 73 -22.26 -0.80 0.88
N THR A 74 -21.31 -0.31 1.70
CA THR A 74 -21.41 1.03 2.26
C THR A 74 -21.16 2.08 1.19
N ILE A 75 -21.41 3.36 1.47
CA ILE A 75 -21.08 4.47 0.57
C ILE A 75 -19.60 4.49 0.17
N PHE A 76 -18.73 3.85 0.98
CA PHE A 76 -17.29 3.71 0.76
C PHE A 76 -16.88 2.32 0.26
N ALA A 77 -17.81 1.55 -0.33
CA ALA A 77 -17.53 0.17 -0.73
C ALA A 77 -16.38 0.05 -1.74
N LEU A 78 -16.28 0.94 -2.72
CA LEU A 78 -15.15 0.98 -3.67
C LEU A 78 -13.82 1.37 -2.99
N GLY A 79 -13.89 2.01 -1.82
CA GLY A 79 -12.72 2.47 -1.10
C GLY A 79 -11.86 3.43 -1.95
N ILE A 80 -10.55 3.27 -1.82
CA ILE A 80 -9.54 4.07 -2.53
C ILE A 80 -9.03 3.41 -3.81
N MET A 81 -9.52 2.19 -4.14
CA MET A 81 -9.03 1.41 -5.29
C MET A 81 -9.12 2.15 -6.62
N PRO A 82 -10.23 2.85 -6.98
CA PRO A 82 -10.30 3.60 -8.23
C PRO A 82 -9.22 4.69 -8.33
N TYR A 83 -8.89 5.35 -7.21
CA TYR A 83 -7.83 6.36 -7.17
C TYR A 83 -6.45 5.76 -7.38
N ILE A 84 -6.16 4.61 -6.74
CA ILE A 84 -4.88 3.91 -6.92
C ILE A 84 -4.73 3.51 -8.38
N THR A 85 -5.76 2.90 -8.97
CA THR A 85 -5.73 2.49 -10.38
C THR A 85 -5.53 3.69 -11.31
N ALA A 86 -6.23 4.81 -11.08
CA ALA A 86 -6.04 6.05 -11.84
C ALA A 86 -4.61 6.60 -11.71
N SER A 87 -4.07 6.60 -10.50
CA SER A 87 -2.70 7.05 -10.23
C SER A 87 -1.66 6.19 -10.96
N ILE A 88 -1.84 4.86 -10.96
CA ILE A 88 -0.96 3.93 -11.68
C ILE A 88 -1.02 4.22 -13.18
N ILE A 89 -2.22 4.30 -13.75
CA ILE A 89 -2.41 4.55 -15.18
C ILE A 89 -1.71 5.86 -15.59
N LEU A 90 -1.90 6.94 -14.83
CA LEU A 90 -1.25 8.22 -15.15
C LEU A 90 0.26 8.17 -14.95
N GLN A 91 0.78 7.49 -13.92
CA GLN A 91 2.22 7.32 -13.73
C GLN A 91 2.84 6.50 -14.86
N LEU A 92 2.18 5.45 -15.34
CA LEU A 92 2.63 4.71 -16.53
C LEU A 92 2.59 5.60 -17.77
N MET A 93 1.53 6.40 -17.92
CA MET A 93 1.39 7.32 -19.03
C MET A 93 2.43 8.44 -19.03
N THR A 94 2.98 8.84 -17.89
CA THR A 94 4.10 9.83 -17.86
C THR A 94 5.37 9.33 -18.53
N VAL A 95 5.54 8.00 -18.66
CA VAL A 95 6.68 7.40 -19.36
C VAL A 95 6.44 7.27 -20.86
N VAL A 96 5.16 7.04 -21.25
CA VAL A 96 4.77 6.76 -22.64
C VAL A 96 4.41 8.04 -23.40
N TRP A 97 3.76 9.00 -22.73
CA TRP A 97 3.22 10.19 -23.36
C TRP A 97 4.11 11.42 -23.12
N PRO A 98 4.79 11.97 -24.15
CA PRO A 98 5.73 13.07 -24.01
C PRO A 98 5.17 14.34 -23.35
N TYR A 99 3.88 14.60 -23.47
CA TYR A 99 3.21 15.73 -22.82
C TYR A 99 3.21 15.57 -21.29
N LEU A 100 2.87 14.39 -20.78
CA LEU A 100 2.86 14.11 -19.33
C LEU A 100 4.30 14.06 -18.77
N GLU A 101 5.25 13.57 -19.56
CA GLU A 101 6.67 13.60 -19.19
C GLU A 101 7.17 15.03 -19.00
N ARG A 102 6.81 15.94 -19.90
CA ARG A 102 7.14 17.37 -19.75
C ARG A 102 6.53 17.98 -18.50
N LEU A 103 5.23 17.71 -18.25
CA LEU A 103 4.56 18.16 -17.04
C LEU A 103 5.26 17.66 -15.77
N GLN A 104 5.73 16.42 -15.75
CA GLN A 104 6.47 15.88 -14.60
C GLN A 104 7.79 16.61 -14.35
N LYS A 105 8.46 17.06 -15.43
CA LYS A 105 9.71 17.85 -15.36
C LYS A 105 9.50 19.33 -14.98
N GLU A 106 8.29 19.87 -15.12
CA GLU A 106 7.94 21.25 -14.72
C GLU A 106 7.89 21.47 -13.19
N GLY A 107 8.16 20.42 -12.39
CA GLY A 107 8.21 20.53 -10.93
C GLY A 107 6.81 20.57 -10.28
N GLU A 108 6.60 21.44 -9.28
CA GLU A 108 5.34 21.46 -8.50
C GLU A 108 4.11 21.80 -9.33
N LEU A 109 4.20 22.73 -10.28
CA LEU A 109 3.06 23.12 -11.11
C LEU A 109 2.60 21.97 -12.01
N GLY A 110 3.53 21.25 -12.61
CA GLY A 110 3.22 20.08 -13.41
C GLY A 110 2.65 18.91 -12.56
N ARG A 111 3.19 18.67 -11.38
CA ARG A 111 2.66 17.66 -10.44
C ARG A 111 1.22 17.96 -10.03
N ARG A 112 0.86 19.22 -9.78
CA ARG A 112 -0.51 19.62 -9.47
C ARG A 112 -1.48 19.31 -10.64
N LYS A 113 -1.08 19.53 -11.89
CA LYS A 113 -1.88 19.17 -13.07
C LYS A 113 -2.04 17.65 -13.19
N ILE A 114 -0.97 16.87 -12.99
CA ILE A 114 -1.04 15.41 -13.01
C ILE A 114 -2.01 14.91 -11.92
N THR A 115 -1.95 15.46 -10.71
CA THR A 115 -2.90 15.13 -9.63
C THR A 115 -4.34 15.48 -10.04
N GLN A 116 -4.57 16.59 -10.72
CA GLN A 116 -5.88 16.97 -11.22
C GLN A 116 -6.41 15.96 -12.25
N TYR A 117 -5.57 15.51 -13.19
CA TYR A 117 -5.94 14.45 -14.14
C TYR A 117 -6.23 13.13 -13.42
N THR A 118 -5.47 12.80 -12.36
CA THR A 118 -5.73 11.63 -11.53
C THR A 118 -7.12 11.70 -10.90
N ARG A 119 -7.54 12.86 -10.40
CA ARG A 119 -8.89 13.06 -9.84
C ARG A 119 -9.98 12.82 -10.87
N TYR A 120 -9.85 13.39 -12.08
CA TYR A 120 -10.82 13.18 -13.15
C TYR A 120 -10.93 11.72 -13.56
N LEU A 121 -9.77 11.06 -13.76
CA LEU A 121 -9.74 9.65 -14.12
C LEU A 121 -10.33 8.77 -13.00
N THR A 122 -10.08 9.13 -11.73
CA THR A 122 -10.68 8.44 -10.57
C THR A 122 -12.21 8.47 -10.60
N VAL A 123 -12.80 9.64 -10.88
CA VAL A 123 -14.27 9.79 -10.98
C VAL A 123 -14.82 8.94 -12.11
N VAL A 124 -14.17 8.94 -13.28
CA VAL A 124 -14.61 8.13 -14.44
C VAL A 124 -14.52 6.63 -14.11
N LEU A 125 -13.39 6.19 -13.54
CA LEU A 125 -13.20 4.77 -13.17
C LEU A 125 -14.17 4.33 -12.07
N SER A 126 -14.40 5.18 -11.07
CA SER A 126 -15.36 4.87 -10.00
C SER A 126 -16.79 4.79 -10.52
N ALA A 127 -17.20 5.66 -11.45
CA ALA A 127 -18.51 5.60 -12.07
C ALA A 127 -18.69 4.31 -12.88
N PHE A 128 -17.66 3.90 -13.63
CA PHE A 128 -17.68 2.65 -14.39
C PHE A 128 -17.73 1.42 -13.47
N GLN A 129 -16.91 1.38 -12.43
CA GLN A 129 -16.87 0.27 -11.47
C GLN A 129 -18.18 0.16 -10.67
N SER A 130 -18.73 1.29 -10.21
CA SER A 130 -20.00 1.31 -9.49
C SER A 130 -21.18 0.88 -10.35
N LEU A 131 -21.19 1.27 -11.62
CA LEU A 131 -22.16 0.78 -12.61
C LEU A 131 -22.08 -0.74 -12.77
N SER A 132 -20.87 -1.27 -12.90
CA SER A 132 -20.60 -2.71 -12.99
C SER A 132 -21.15 -3.47 -11.79
N ILE A 133 -20.85 -2.99 -10.58
CA ILE A 133 -21.31 -3.59 -9.33
C ILE A 133 -22.84 -3.53 -9.24
N ALA A 134 -23.47 -2.40 -9.54
CA ALA A 134 -24.92 -2.24 -9.50
C ALA A 134 -25.65 -3.23 -10.43
N ILE A 135 -25.17 -3.41 -11.66
CA ILE A 135 -25.73 -4.38 -12.62
C ILE A 135 -25.52 -5.81 -12.15
N THR A 136 -24.34 -6.13 -11.60
CA THR A 136 -24.02 -7.47 -11.09
C THR A 136 -24.93 -7.83 -9.92
N LEU A 137 -25.13 -6.94 -8.97
CA LEU A 137 -26.00 -7.17 -7.80
C LEU A 137 -27.47 -7.35 -8.17
N GLN A 138 -27.96 -6.65 -9.19
CA GLN A 138 -29.33 -6.85 -9.68
C GLN A 138 -29.54 -8.23 -10.34
N ARG A 139 -28.49 -8.78 -10.94
CA ARG A 139 -28.53 -10.08 -11.63
C ARG A 139 -28.26 -11.28 -10.72
N GLN A 140 -27.60 -11.05 -9.57
CA GLN A 140 -27.30 -12.07 -8.60
C GLN A 140 -28.43 -12.16 -7.57
N GLY A 141 -29.03 -13.33 -7.46
CA GLY A 141 -29.88 -13.70 -6.33
C GLY A 141 -29.13 -14.68 -5.43
N PHE A 142 -29.43 -14.70 -4.16
CA PHE A 142 -28.92 -15.66 -3.19
C PHE A 142 -30.10 -16.39 -2.55
N GLU A 143 -30.10 -17.75 -2.56
CA GLU A 143 -31.16 -18.60 -2.01
C GLU A 143 -32.60 -18.24 -2.52
N ASN A 144 -32.77 -17.97 -3.80
CA ASN A 144 -34.01 -17.50 -4.42
C ASN A 144 -34.51 -16.11 -3.95
N GLN A 145 -33.69 -15.35 -3.23
CA GLN A 145 -34.01 -13.98 -2.83
C GLN A 145 -33.16 -12.98 -3.61
N SER A 146 -33.76 -11.86 -4.00
CA SER A 146 -33.01 -10.78 -4.66
C SER A 146 -32.21 -9.98 -3.67
N LEU A 147 -30.93 -9.67 -3.98
CA LEU A 147 -30.07 -8.82 -3.15
C LEU A 147 -30.54 -7.37 -3.12
N VAL A 148 -31.37 -6.98 -4.08
CA VAL A 148 -31.87 -5.61 -4.27
C VAL A 148 -33.38 -5.60 -4.04
N TYR A 149 -33.87 -4.68 -3.19
CA TYR A 149 -35.31 -4.58 -2.91
C TYR A 149 -36.13 -4.16 -4.14
N HIS A 150 -35.63 -3.20 -4.93
CA HIS A 150 -36.28 -2.69 -6.12
C HIS A 150 -35.30 -2.66 -7.30
N PRO A 151 -35.17 -3.77 -8.05
CA PRO A 151 -34.29 -3.81 -9.22
C PRO A 151 -34.83 -2.88 -10.32
N GLY A 152 -33.93 -2.09 -10.92
CA GLY A 152 -34.28 -1.19 -12.01
C GLY A 152 -33.23 -0.12 -12.28
N VAL A 153 -33.48 0.72 -13.28
CA VAL A 153 -32.56 1.80 -13.67
C VAL A 153 -32.34 2.80 -12.55
N ALA A 154 -33.38 3.08 -11.76
CA ALA A 154 -33.31 3.99 -10.63
C ALA A 154 -32.29 3.51 -9.58
N PHE A 155 -32.30 2.21 -9.24
CA PHE A 155 -31.30 1.61 -8.33
C PHE A 155 -29.88 1.71 -8.93
N THR A 156 -29.72 1.41 -10.22
CA THR A 156 -28.41 1.51 -10.90
C THR A 156 -27.84 2.91 -10.81
N LEU A 157 -28.63 3.93 -11.15
CA LEU A 157 -28.19 5.32 -11.09
C LEU A 157 -27.88 5.78 -9.67
N MET A 158 -28.75 5.42 -8.71
CA MET A 158 -28.56 5.77 -7.30
C MET A 158 -27.29 5.14 -6.72
N THR A 159 -27.07 3.86 -6.98
CA THR A 159 -25.85 3.15 -6.55
C THR A 159 -24.60 3.74 -7.22
N MET A 160 -24.66 4.03 -8.52
CA MET A 160 -23.56 4.66 -9.25
C MET A 160 -23.21 6.02 -8.65
N LEU A 161 -24.18 6.89 -8.40
CA LEU A 161 -23.96 8.20 -7.82
C LEU A 161 -23.43 8.10 -6.38
N THR A 162 -24.01 7.22 -5.57
CA THR A 162 -23.61 7.04 -4.15
C THR A 162 -22.17 6.57 -4.03
N LEU A 163 -21.78 5.52 -4.75
CA LEU A 163 -20.44 4.95 -4.68
C LEU A 163 -19.38 5.88 -5.31
N THR A 164 -19.71 6.55 -6.41
CA THR A 164 -18.80 7.53 -7.04
C THR A 164 -18.56 8.73 -6.13
N THR A 165 -19.62 9.27 -5.53
CA THR A 165 -19.51 10.37 -4.57
C THR A 165 -18.73 9.94 -3.33
N GLY A 166 -18.95 8.71 -2.83
CA GLY A 166 -18.19 8.12 -1.73
C GLY A 166 -16.70 8.04 -2.02
N THR A 167 -16.34 7.55 -3.21
CA THR A 167 -14.93 7.48 -3.66
C THR A 167 -14.30 8.87 -3.79
N ALA A 168 -15.02 9.83 -4.38
CA ALA A 168 -14.54 11.21 -4.48
C ALA A 168 -14.33 11.85 -3.11
N PHE A 169 -15.20 11.56 -2.14
CA PHE A 169 -15.07 12.03 -0.78
C PHE A 169 -13.85 11.40 -0.05
N ILE A 170 -13.62 10.09 -0.20
CA ILE A 170 -12.42 9.42 0.34
C ILE A 170 -11.16 10.02 -0.25
N MET A 171 -11.12 10.25 -1.57
CA MET A 171 -10.00 10.91 -2.24
C MET A 171 -9.72 12.28 -1.65
N TRP A 172 -10.77 13.11 -1.46
CA TRP A 172 -10.64 14.42 -0.82
C TRP A 172 -10.13 14.31 0.62
N LEU A 173 -10.64 13.36 1.43
CA LEU A 173 -10.13 13.11 2.78
C LEU A 173 -8.64 12.77 2.77
N GLY A 174 -8.20 11.88 1.88
CA GLY A 174 -6.79 11.50 1.74
C GLY A 174 -5.88 12.68 1.37
N GLU A 175 -6.33 13.55 0.49
CA GLU A 175 -5.62 14.77 0.13
C GLU A 175 -5.54 15.75 1.30
N GLN A 176 -6.64 15.98 2.04
CA GLN A 176 -6.62 16.84 3.22
C GLN A 176 -5.68 16.32 4.31
N ILE A 177 -5.61 15.00 4.52
CA ILE A 177 -4.65 14.40 5.45
C ILE A 177 -3.22 14.64 4.98
N SER A 178 -2.94 14.47 3.68
CA SER A 178 -1.60 14.70 3.12
C SER A 178 -1.15 16.15 3.20
N ASP A 179 -2.07 17.11 2.96
CA ASP A 179 -1.76 18.54 2.91
C ASP A 179 -1.64 19.16 4.31
N ARG A 180 -2.53 18.82 5.22
CA ARG A 180 -2.67 19.48 6.52
C ARG A 180 -2.38 18.57 7.72
N GLY A 181 -2.36 17.27 7.52
CA GLY A 181 -2.13 16.25 8.54
C GLY A 181 -0.68 15.80 8.65
N ILE A 182 -0.50 14.54 8.98
CA ILE A 182 0.77 13.83 9.06
C ILE A 182 0.66 12.55 8.26
N GLY A 183 1.69 12.22 7.51
CA GLY A 183 1.74 11.00 6.72
C GLY A 183 1.15 11.18 5.32
N ASN A 184 1.19 10.08 4.55
CA ASN A 184 0.49 10.00 3.27
C ASN A 184 -0.97 9.63 3.54
N GLY A 185 -1.91 10.55 3.29
CA GLY A 185 -3.33 10.36 3.61
C GLY A 185 -3.95 9.16 2.92
N MET A 186 -3.57 8.87 1.67
CA MET A 186 -4.06 7.71 0.94
C MET A 186 -3.63 6.40 1.62
N SER A 187 -2.35 6.31 1.98
CA SER A 187 -1.81 5.14 2.69
C SER A 187 -2.43 4.98 4.08
N LEU A 188 -2.68 6.09 4.79
CA LEU A 188 -3.32 6.06 6.11
C LEU A 188 -4.79 5.62 6.07
N ILE A 189 -5.53 5.95 5.01
CA ILE A 189 -6.91 5.46 4.82
C ILE A 189 -6.91 3.95 4.58
N ILE A 190 -5.99 3.42 3.76
CA ILE A 190 -5.83 1.98 3.56
C ILE A 190 -5.46 1.30 4.89
N PHE A 191 -4.47 1.87 5.59
CA PHE A 191 -4.07 1.41 6.92
C PHE A 191 -5.24 1.33 7.89
N ALA A 192 -6.05 2.39 7.99
CA ALA A 192 -7.22 2.43 8.86
C ALA A 192 -8.27 1.38 8.47
N GLY A 193 -8.46 1.13 7.17
CA GLY A 193 -9.32 0.05 6.66
C GLY A 193 -8.86 -1.32 7.13
N ILE A 194 -7.56 -1.62 6.99
CA ILE A 194 -6.98 -2.92 7.35
C ILE A 194 -6.99 -3.13 8.86
N VAL A 195 -6.58 -2.12 9.65
CA VAL A 195 -6.46 -2.23 11.12
C VAL A 195 -7.79 -2.54 11.78
N VAL A 196 -8.89 -2.05 11.25
CA VAL A 196 -10.24 -2.37 11.78
C VAL A 196 -10.59 -3.85 11.65
N GLY A 197 -9.99 -4.56 10.70
CA GLY A 197 -10.15 -6.01 10.56
C GLY A 197 -9.41 -6.82 11.63
N LEU A 198 -8.38 -6.25 12.29
CA LEU A 198 -7.55 -6.96 13.27
C LEU A 198 -8.33 -7.58 14.44
N PRO A 199 -9.25 -6.87 15.12
CA PRO A 199 -9.99 -7.44 16.23
C PRO A 199 -10.81 -8.67 15.84
N ARG A 200 -11.34 -8.71 14.61
CA ARG A 200 -12.06 -9.88 14.10
C ARG A 200 -11.13 -11.05 13.83
N GLY A 201 -9.97 -10.79 13.19
CA GLY A 201 -8.97 -11.83 12.99
C GLY A 201 -8.51 -12.47 14.29
N VAL A 202 -8.35 -11.68 15.35
CA VAL A 202 -8.05 -12.19 16.69
C VAL A 202 -9.23 -12.98 17.27
N GLY A 203 -10.46 -12.51 17.06
CA GLY A 203 -11.69 -13.23 17.45
C GLY A 203 -11.84 -14.60 16.77
N ASP A 204 -11.63 -14.66 15.45
CA ASP A 204 -11.67 -15.90 14.66
C ASP A 204 -10.59 -16.91 15.14
N LEU A 205 -9.39 -16.40 15.48
CA LEU A 205 -8.33 -17.25 16.05
C LEU A 205 -8.70 -17.78 17.44
N TRP A 206 -9.31 -16.93 18.27
CA TRP A 206 -9.78 -17.34 19.59
C TRP A 206 -10.87 -18.40 19.51
N GLU A 207 -11.84 -18.24 18.61
CA GLU A 207 -12.89 -19.21 18.37
C GLU A 207 -12.32 -20.57 17.91
N LYS A 208 -11.38 -20.55 16.97
CA LYS A 208 -10.67 -21.76 16.52
C LYS A 208 -9.85 -22.42 17.63
N ALA A 209 -9.30 -21.61 18.54
CA ALA A 209 -8.60 -22.11 19.71
C ALA A 209 -9.54 -22.84 20.69
N VAL A 210 -10.69 -22.23 20.98
CA VAL A 210 -11.69 -22.78 21.91
C VAL A 210 -12.36 -24.03 21.34
N THR A 211 -12.69 -24.02 20.05
CA THR A 211 -13.31 -25.16 19.35
C THR A 211 -12.34 -26.29 19.04
N ARG A 212 -11.05 -26.13 19.38
CA ARG A 212 -9.97 -27.11 19.11
C ARG A 212 -9.97 -27.65 17.69
N GLN A 213 -10.11 -26.75 16.72
CA GLN A 213 -10.22 -27.10 15.29
C GLN A 213 -9.01 -27.88 14.74
N TRP A 214 -7.84 -27.74 15.39
CA TRP A 214 -6.60 -28.49 15.08
C TRP A 214 -6.33 -29.67 16.03
N GLY A 215 -7.37 -30.19 16.70
CA GLY A 215 -7.25 -31.32 17.62
C GLY A 215 -6.41 -31.01 18.87
N PRO A 216 -5.70 -32.02 19.43
CA PRO A 216 -4.93 -31.87 20.66
C PRO A 216 -3.71 -30.91 20.51
N PHE A 217 -3.27 -30.65 19.27
CA PHE A 217 -2.13 -29.76 18.96
C PHE A 217 -2.51 -28.28 18.83
N THR A 218 -3.78 -27.92 19.07
CA THR A 218 -4.27 -26.53 18.97
C THR A 218 -3.40 -25.52 19.74
N PRO A 219 -2.97 -25.73 21.02
CA PRO A 219 -2.15 -24.74 21.72
C PRO A 219 -0.75 -24.58 21.10
N LEU A 220 -0.16 -25.67 20.59
CA LEU A 220 1.14 -25.62 19.92
C LEU A 220 1.03 -24.87 18.56
N ALA A 221 -0.02 -25.13 17.81
CA ALA A 221 -0.29 -24.47 16.53
C ALA A 221 -0.49 -22.95 16.72
N LEU A 222 -1.21 -22.53 17.76
CA LEU A 222 -1.36 -21.11 18.11
C LEU A 222 -0.05 -20.46 18.51
N LEU A 223 0.76 -21.12 19.32
CA LEU A 223 2.05 -20.60 19.74
C LEU A 223 2.98 -20.44 18.54
N LEU A 224 3.03 -21.45 17.66
CA LEU A 224 3.82 -21.41 16.44
C LEU A 224 3.34 -20.30 15.49
N LEU A 225 2.04 -20.13 15.32
CA LEU A 225 1.45 -19.09 14.50
C LEU A 225 1.81 -17.69 15.06
N MET A 226 1.67 -17.48 16.36
CA MET A 226 2.07 -16.22 17.02
C MET A 226 3.57 -15.97 16.86
N ALA A 227 4.41 -16.98 16.99
CA ALA A 227 5.86 -16.85 16.79
C ALA A 227 6.19 -16.45 15.35
N VAL A 228 5.56 -17.06 14.36
CA VAL A 228 5.71 -16.71 12.94
C VAL A 228 5.26 -15.26 12.68
N MET A 229 4.13 -14.83 13.26
CA MET A 229 3.67 -13.44 13.13
C MET A 229 4.70 -12.45 13.64
N ILE A 230 5.20 -12.66 14.85
CA ILE A 230 6.20 -11.78 15.47
C ILE A 230 7.48 -11.75 14.63
N LEU A 231 7.90 -12.91 14.12
CA LEU A 231 9.07 -13.03 13.27
C LEU A 231 8.90 -12.25 11.96
N VAL A 232 7.75 -12.41 11.30
CA VAL A 232 7.47 -11.70 10.03
C VAL A 232 7.40 -10.20 10.26
N VAL A 233 6.69 -9.73 11.29
CA VAL A 233 6.66 -8.29 11.64
C VAL A 233 8.06 -7.78 11.95
N GLY A 234 8.84 -8.50 12.77
CA GLY A 234 10.22 -8.14 13.08
C GLY A 234 11.11 -8.07 11.85
N PHE A 235 10.96 -9.02 10.92
CA PHE A 235 11.68 -9.04 9.65
C PHE A 235 11.31 -7.84 8.76
N ILE A 236 10.02 -7.51 8.65
CA ILE A 236 9.56 -6.33 7.91
C ILE A 236 10.17 -5.06 8.50
N VAL A 237 10.08 -4.86 9.82
CA VAL A 237 10.64 -3.69 10.50
C VAL A 237 12.15 -3.58 10.29
N LEU A 238 12.88 -4.70 10.32
CA LEU A 238 14.31 -4.73 10.09
C LEU A 238 14.68 -4.31 8.68
N VAL A 239 13.98 -4.82 7.66
CA VAL A 239 14.26 -4.50 6.25
C VAL A 239 13.83 -3.08 5.90
N GLU A 240 12.65 -2.63 6.37
CA GLU A 240 12.16 -1.25 6.15
C GLU A 240 13.05 -0.20 6.83
N GLY A 241 13.63 -0.53 8.00
CA GLY A 241 14.62 0.29 8.69
C GLY A 241 16.01 0.26 8.06
N GLY A 242 16.28 -0.73 7.19
CA GLY A 242 17.57 -0.96 6.57
C GLY A 242 17.97 0.13 5.57
N GLN A 243 19.19 0.67 5.73
CA GLN A 243 19.72 1.73 4.85
C GLN A 243 21.14 1.43 4.39
N ARG A 244 21.42 1.59 3.10
CA ARG A 244 22.76 1.64 2.56
C ARG A 244 23.28 3.07 2.62
N ARG A 245 24.25 3.35 3.47
CA ARG A 245 24.87 4.68 3.63
C ARG A 245 26.05 4.82 2.69
N ILE A 246 25.97 5.75 1.71
CA ILE A 246 27.07 6.06 0.81
C ILE A 246 27.79 7.28 1.38
N PRO A 247 29.13 7.21 1.62
CA PRO A 247 29.89 8.37 2.13
C PRO A 247 29.99 9.44 1.05
N VAL A 248 29.65 10.67 1.42
CA VAL A 248 29.78 11.87 0.59
C VAL A 248 30.70 12.85 1.31
N GLN A 249 31.74 13.30 0.64
CA GLN A 249 32.70 14.24 1.15
C GLN A 249 32.51 15.60 0.49
N TYR A 250 32.39 16.64 1.28
CA TYR A 250 32.31 18.03 0.78
C TYR A 250 33.67 18.67 0.84
N ALA A 251 33.98 19.47 -0.19
CA ALA A 251 35.24 20.21 -0.27
C ALA A 251 35.34 21.22 0.90
N LYS A 252 36.54 21.32 1.47
CA LYS A 252 36.84 22.36 2.46
C LYS A 252 36.65 23.74 1.86
N ARG A 253 35.84 24.59 2.47
CA ARG A 253 35.67 26.00 2.07
C ARG A 253 36.36 26.90 3.09
N VAL A 254 37.15 27.83 2.61
CA VAL A 254 37.72 28.91 3.41
C VAL A 254 36.73 30.08 3.39
N VAL A 255 36.15 30.38 4.55
CA VAL A 255 35.27 31.56 4.72
C VAL A 255 36.01 32.54 5.62
N GLY A 256 36.61 33.56 5.00
CA GLY A 256 37.48 34.51 5.68
C GLY A 256 38.76 33.85 6.22
N ARG A 257 39.10 34.08 7.51
CA ARG A 257 40.24 33.47 8.21
C ARG A 257 39.98 32.07 8.81
N ARG A 258 38.76 31.53 8.67
CA ARG A 258 38.41 30.22 9.24
C ARG A 258 38.26 29.16 8.13
N MET A 259 39.01 28.08 8.23
CA MET A 259 38.80 26.88 7.46
C MET A 259 37.60 26.14 8.04
N MET A 260 36.47 26.10 7.33
CA MET A 260 35.40 25.15 7.61
C MET A 260 35.83 23.82 7.00
N GLY A 261 36.15 22.86 7.87
CA GLY A 261 36.50 21.49 7.48
C GLY A 261 35.37 20.81 6.74
N GLY A 262 35.72 20.10 5.66
CA GLY A 262 34.73 19.25 4.96
C GLY A 262 34.15 18.20 5.90
N GLN A 263 32.87 18.30 6.17
CA GLN A 263 32.16 17.25 6.92
C GLN A 263 31.87 16.05 6.02
N MET A 264 32.18 14.86 6.50
CA MET A 264 31.69 13.63 5.89
C MET A 264 30.21 13.49 6.20
N THR A 265 29.38 13.44 5.17
CA THR A 265 27.95 13.19 5.26
C THR A 265 27.65 11.87 4.56
N TYR A 266 26.57 11.22 4.92
CA TYR A 266 26.14 9.98 4.29
C TYR A 266 24.87 10.20 3.50
N LEU A 267 24.82 9.67 2.27
CA LEU A 267 23.59 9.56 1.48
C LEU A 267 22.89 8.25 1.87
N PRO A 268 21.77 8.31 2.59
CA PRO A 268 21.04 7.08 2.97
C PRO A 268 20.16 6.61 1.81
N LEU A 269 20.39 5.39 1.32
CA LEU A 269 19.52 4.71 0.38
C LEU A 269 18.82 3.57 1.12
N ARG A 270 17.49 3.58 1.15
CA ARG A 270 16.71 2.50 1.79
C ARG A 270 16.86 1.21 1.01
N VAL A 271 16.87 0.06 1.68
CA VAL A 271 16.86 -1.26 1.05
C VAL A 271 15.57 -1.45 0.25
N ASN A 272 14.43 -1.13 0.87
CA ASN A 272 13.16 -1.02 0.18
C ASN A 272 12.89 0.43 -0.21
N SER A 273 13.46 0.87 -1.34
CA SER A 273 13.23 2.22 -1.87
C SER A 273 11.83 2.37 -2.50
N GLY A 274 11.15 1.28 -2.83
CA GLY A 274 9.80 1.27 -3.37
C GLY A 274 8.70 1.40 -2.30
N GLY A 275 9.02 1.14 -1.03
CA GLY A 275 8.06 1.10 0.06
C GLY A 275 6.97 0.05 -0.17
N VAL A 276 5.74 0.38 0.23
CA VAL A 276 4.56 -0.50 0.11
C VAL A 276 3.81 -0.33 -1.22
N ILE A 277 4.22 0.60 -2.08
CA ILE A 277 3.50 0.98 -3.30
C ILE A 277 3.51 -0.14 -4.36
N PRO A 278 4.65 -0.83 -4.67
CA PRO A 278 4.68 -1.85 -5.70
C PRO A 278 3.70 -3.02 -5.51
N PRO A 279 3.57 -3.61 -4.31
CA PRO A 279 2.54 -4.63 -4.05
C PRO A 279 1.11 -4.13 -4.21
N ILE A 280 0.83 -2.88 -3.81
CA ILE A 280 -0.49 -2.27 -3.98
C ILE A 280 -0.80 -2.11 -5.46
N PHE A 281 0.17 -1.69 -6.26
CA PHE A 281 0.02 -1.55 -7.70
C PHE A 281 -0.20 -2.90 -8.38
N ALA A 282 0.59 -3.91 -8.02
CA ALA A 282 0.45 -5.26 -8.56
C ALA A 282 -0.93 -5.85 -8.25
N SER A 283 -1.41 -5.76 -7.01
CA SER A 283 -2.72 -6.26 -6.62
C SER A 283 -3.86 -5.49 -7.30
N SER A 284 -3.76 -4.16 -7.40
CA SER A 284 -4.76 -3.34 -8.09
C SER A 284 -4.88 -3.68 -9.58
N LEU A 285 -3.73 -3.88 -10.25
CA LEU A 285 -3.70 -4.25 -11.66
C LEU A 285 -4.28 -5.65 -11.91
N LEU A 286 -4.00 -6.62 -11.02
CA LEU A 286 -4.55 -7.97 -11.12
C LEU A 286 -6.05 -8.02 -10.80
N THR A 287 -6.52 -7.18 -9.90
CA THR A 287 -7.94 -7.12 -9.53
C THR A 287 -8.80 -6.48 -10.62
N PHE A 288 -8.23 -5.56 -11.40
CA PHE A 288 -8.97 -4.83 -12.45
C PHE A 288 -9.57 -5.74 -13.54
N PRO A 289 -8.83 -6.69 -14.17
CA PRO A 289 -9.43 -7.64 -15.10
C PRO A 289 -10.51 -8.52 -14.48
N GLY A 290 -10.34 -8.91 -13.20
CA GLY A 290 -11.33 -9.67 -12.46
C GLY A 290 -12.65 -8.92 -12.29
N THR A 291 -12.59 -7.62 -11.98
CA THR A 291 -13.80 -6.78 -11.89
C THR A 291 -14.47 -6.57 -13.26
N LEU A 292 -13.68 -6.45 -14.33
CA LEU A 292 -14.21 -6.42 -15.70
C LEU A 292 -14.85 -7.76 -16.10
N ALA A 293 -14.25 -8.87 -15.73
CA ALA A 293 -14.78 -10.20 -16.02
C ALA A 293 -16.15 -10.42 -15.39
N LEU A 294 -16.40 -9.93 -14.18
CA LEU A 294 -17.73 -9.96 -13.54
C LEU A 294 -18.81 -9.29 -14.40
N PHE A 295 -18.43 -8.26 -15.17
CA PHE A 295 -19.35 -7.55 -16.06
C PHE A 295 -19.67 -8.32 -17.35
N PHE A 296 -18.67 -9.04 -17.91
CA PHE A 296 -18.75 -9.69 -19.23
C PHE A 296 -18.90 -11.22 -19.17
N GLN A 297 -18.96 -11.85 -17.98
CA GLN A 297 -18.93 -13.32 -17.79
C GLN A 297 -19.91 -14.13 -18.65
N ARG A 298 -21.08 -13.56 -18.96
CA ARG A 298 -22.08 -14.24 -19.81
C ARG A 298 -21.79 -14.19 -21.31
N LYS A 299 -20.91 -13.30 -21.77
CA LYS A 299 -20.72 -13.04 -23.21
C LYS A 299 -19.48 -13.75 -23.78
N PHE A 300 -18.47 -14.00 -22.95
CA PHE A 300 -17.19 -14.57 -23.39
C PHE A 300 -16.69 -15.66 -22.41
N ARG A 301 -16.79 -16.93 -22.82
CA ARG A 301 -16.24 -18.09 -22.05
C ARG A 301 -14.75 -17.95 -21.76
N PHE A 302 -13.99 -17.31 -22.64
CA PHE A 302 -12.56 -17.06 -22.44
C PHE A 302 -12.28 -16.17 -21.20
N LEU A 303 -13.11 -15.15 -20.97
CA LEU A 303 -12.98 -14.28 -19.79
C LEU A 303 -13.27 -15.01 -18.47
N ASP A 304 -14.17 -15.99 -18.49
CA ASP A 304 -14.46 -16.82 -17.31
C ASP A 304 -13.27 -17.74 -16.98
N GLN A 305 -12.68 -18.40 -17.98
CA GLN A 305 -11.49 -19.23 -17.81
C GLN A 305 -10.28 -18.41 -17.35
N PHE A 306 -10.08 -17.22 -17.93
CA PHE A 306 -9.02 -16.30 -17.55
C PHE A 306 -9.20 -15.76 -16.13
N SER A 307 -10.43 -15.44 -15.73
CA SER A 307 -10.76 -15.00 -14.38
C SER A 307 -10.51 -16.10 -13.34
N LYS A 308 -10.83 -17.36 -13.67
CA LYS A 308 -10.53 -18.52 -12.81
C LYS A 308 -9.02 -18.77 -12.67
N ALA A 309 -8.27 -18.69 -13.77
CA ALA A 309 -6.82 -18.85 -13.76
C ALA A 309 -6.09 -17.72 -13.01
N LEU A 310 -6.73 -16.54 -12.92
CA LEU A 310 -6.28 -15.39 -12.12
C LEU A 310 -6.93 -15.34 -10.74
N SER A 311 -7.51 -16.43 -10.26
CA SER A 311 -8.03 -16.50 -8.90
C SER A 311 -6.90 -16.65 -7.89
N TRP A 312 -7.13 -16.16 -6.69
CA TRP A 312 -6.16 -16.20 -5.60
C TRP A 312 -5.82 -17.65 -5.23
N GLY A 313 -4.52 -17.95 -5.07
CA GLY A 313 -4.02 -19.30 -4.80
C GLY A 313 -3.68 -20.11 -6.06
N GLU A 314 -4.03 -19.63 -7.25
CA GLU A 314 -3.63 -20.28 -8.49
C GLU A 314 -2.16 -19.98 -8.85
N PRO A 315 -1.40 -20.95 -9.37
CA PRO A 315 0.02 -20.75 -9.68
C PRO A 315 0.28 -19.62 -10.68
N LEU A 316 -0.62 -19.45 -11.65
CA LEU A 316 -0.52 -18.38 -12.65
C LEU A 316 -0.68 -17.00 -12.01
N TYR A 317 -1.65 -16.85 -11.11
CA TYR A 317 -1.84 -15.61 -10.33
C TYR A 317 -0.58 -15.27 -9.55
N THR A 318 -0.05 -16.23 -8.79
CA THR A 318 1.13 -16.06 -7.95
C THR A 318 2.36 -15.65 -8.77
N LEU A 319 2.58 -16.30 -9.93
CA LEU A 319 3.70 -15.99 -10.82
C LEU A 319 3.59 -14.58 -11.40
N ILE A 320 2.41 -14.21 -11.90
CA ILE A 320 2.17 -12.87 -12.44
C ILE A 320 2.30 -11.83 -11.33
N TYR A 321 1.76 -12.10 -10.14
CA TYR A 321 1.82 -11.19 -9.00
C TYR A 321 3.26 -10.89 -8.57
N VAL A 322 4.11 -11.91 -8.41
CA VAL A 322 5.54 -11.74 -8.11
C VAL A 322 6.25 -10.93 -9.19
N THR A 323 6.01 -11.28 -10.45
CA THR A 323 6.62 -10.58 -11.59
C THR A 323 6.22 -9.10 -11.59
N LEU A 324 4.95 -8.80 -11.36
CA LEU A 324 4.44 -7.43 -11.29
C LEU A 324 5.01 -6.66 -10.10
N ILE A 325 5.14 -7.28 -8.91
CA ILE A 325 5.77 -6.63 -7.75
C ILE A 325 7.19 -6.18 -8.10
N ILE A 326 7.99 -7.08 -8.67
CA ILE A 326 9.38 -6.78 -9.03
C ILE A 326 9.42 -5.70 -10.13
N LEU A 327 8.60 -5.82 -11.17
CA LEU A 327 8.50 -4.86 -12.25
C LEU A 327 8.11 -3.48 -11.73
N PHE A 328 7.08 -3.38 -10.90
CA PHE A 328 6.66 -2.12 -10.31
C PHE A 328 7.67 -1.55 -9.32
N ALA A 329 8.43 -2.38 -8.62
CA ALA A 329 9.51 -1.90 -7.76
C ALA A 329 10.58 -1.17 -8.60
N PHE A 330 11.01 -1.75 -9.71
CA PHE A 330 11.95 -1.09 -10.64
C PHE A 330 11.36 0.17 -11.27
N PHE A 331 10.11 0.08 -11.71
CA PHE A 331 9.41 1.19 -12.34
C PHE A 331 9.28 2.38 -11.37
N TYR A 332 8.79 2.14 -10.17
CA TYR A 332 8.57 3.17 -9.16
C TYR A 332 9.87 3.84 -8.73
N VAL A 333 10.91 3.05 -8.44
CA VAL A 333 12.22 3.59 -8.08
C VAL A 333 12.82 4.39 -9.23
N GLY A 334 12.64 3.97 -10.48
CA GLY A 334 13.09 4.72 -11.67
C GLY A 334 12.42 6.09 -11.83
N ILE A 335 11.15 6.23 -11.40
CA ILE A 335 10.43 7.52 -11.42
C ILE A 335 10.82 8.42 -10.24
N VAL A 336 10.92 7.85 -9.04
CA VAL A 336 11.16 8.62 -7.81
C VAL A 336 12.62 9.07 -7.69
N PHE A 337 13.56 8.22 -8.10
CA PHE A 337 14.98 8.50 -8.02
C PHE A 337 15.58 8.78 -9.41
N ASN A 338 16.04 10.01 -9.61
CA ASN A 338 16.82 10.37 -10.77
C ASN A 338 18.31 10.45 -10.40
N PRO A 339 19.12 9.40 -10.70
CA PRO A 339 20.54 9.37 -10.31
C PRO A 339 21.36 10.48 -10.96
N THR A 340 20.97 10.96 -12.15
CA THR A 340 21.68 12.03 -12.86
C THR A 340 21.47 13.37 -12.17
N GLU A 341 20.25 13.71 -11.85
CA GLU A 341 19.92 14.93 -11.10
C GLU A 341 20.57 14.95 -9.71
N LEU A 342 20.57 13.79 -9.02
CA LEU A 342 21.22 13.65 -7.73
C LEU A 342 22.73 13.88 -7.82
N ALA A 343 23.40 13.30 -8.83
CA ALA A 343 24.82 13.47 -9.06
C ALA A 343 25.18 14.93 -9.44
N ASP A 344 24.36 15.59 -10.25
CA ASP A 344 24.54 16.98 -10.64
C ASP A 344 24.33 17.93 -9.45
N ASN A 345 23.33 17.66 -8.60
CA ASN A 345 23.13 18.43 -7.37
C ASN A 345 24.31 18.26 -6.42
N MET A 346 24.80 17.02 -6.22
CA MET A 346 26.01 16.79 -5.43
C MET A 346 27.21 17.59 -5.98
N ARG A 347 27.41 17.59 -7.30
CA ARG A 347 28.49 18.34 -7.96
C ARG A 347 28.33 19.84 -7.74
N LYS A 348 27.12 20.38 -7.90
CA LYS A 348 26.84 21.84 -7.68
C LYS A 348 27.16 22.29 -6.27
N TYR A 349 26.91 21.44 -5.27
CA TYR A 349 27.19 21.71 -3.85
C TYR A 349 28.63 21.35 -3.42
N GLY A 350 29.48 20.91 -4.36
CA GLY A 350 30.88 20.57 -4.09
C GLY A 350 31.03 19.23 -3.32
N GLY A 351 30.00 18.37 -3.35
CA GLY A 351 30.03 17.02 -2.78
C GLY A 351 30.55 15.99 -3.79
N PHE A 352 31.36 15.05 -3.33
CA PHE A 352 31.84 13.93 -4.15
C PHE A 352 31.92 12.65 -3.33
N ILE A 353 31.83 11.51 -4.01
CA ILE A 353 32.01 10.19 -3.41
C ILE A 353 33.50 9.87 -3.45
N PRO A 354 34.17 9.51 -2.33
CA PRO A 354 35.58 9.17 -2.32
C PRO A 354 35.90 8.08 -3.35
N GLY A 355 36.92 8.30 -4.19
CA GLY A 355 37.35 7.38 -5.22
C GLY A 355 36.56 7.41 -6.54
N ILE A 356 35.51 8.25 -6.66
CA ILE A 356 34.67 8.36 -7.87
C ILE A 356 34.69 9.81 -8.39
N ARG A 357 34.93 9.99 -9.70
CA ARG A 357 34.87 11.31 -10.32
C ARG A 357 33.46 11.90 -10.27
N PRO A 358 33.29 13.19 -9.85
CA PRO A 358 32.00 13.84 -9.85
C PRO A 358 31.37 13.93 -11.25
N GLY A 359 30.05 13.80 -11.33
CA GLY A 359 29.28 13.85 -12.58
C GLY A 359 28.82 12.48 -13.03
N ARG A 360 29.01 12.11 -14.31
CA ARG A 360 28.46 10.90 -14.93
C ARG A 360 28.86 9.61 -14.20
N ASN A 361 30.11 9.48 -13.78
CA ASN A 361 30.59 8.29 -13.07
C ASN A 361 29.90 8.14 -11.71
N THR A 362 29.60 9.25 -11.02
CA THR A 362 28.82 9.25 -9.77
C THR A 362 27.38 8.79 -10.03
N SER A 363 26.75 9.29 -11.11
CA SER A 363 25.41 8.88 -11.52
C SER A 363 25.35 7.36 -11.83
N GLU A 364 26.31 6.86 -12.60
CA GLU A 364 26.38 5.43 -12.93
C GLU A 364 26.60 4.54 -11.69
N HIS A 365 27.42 5.00 -10.75
CA HIS A 365 27.66 4.29 -9.50
C HIS A 365 26.39 4.23 -8.64
N ILE A 366 25.70 5.35 -8.45
CA ILE A 366 24.44 5.42 -7.69
C ILE A 366 23.38 4.55 -8.38
N SER A 367 23.25 4.64 -9.70
CA SER A 367 22.30 3.84 -10.49
C SER A 367 22.54 2.32 -10.31
N ARG A 368 23.81 1.89 -10.29
CA ARG A 368 24.18 0.49 -10.07
C ARG A 368 23.78 0.01 -8.67
N ILE A 369 24.01 0.84 -7.65
CA ILE A 369 23.60 0.53 -6.27
C ILE A 369 22.09 0.47 -6.16
N LEU A 370 21.36 1.47 -6.69
CA LEU A 370 19.91 1.52 -6.69
C LEU A 370 19.31 0.28 -7.36
N ARG A 371 19.82 -0.11 -8.52
CA ARG A 371 19.34 -1.30 -9.24
C ARG A 371 19.46 -2.57 -8.39
N ARG A 372 20.61 -2.75 -7.72
CA ARG A 372 20.82 -3.92 -6.82
C ARG A 372 19.90 -3.87 -5.60
N LEU A 373 19.76 -2.70 -4.97
CA LEU A 373 18.86 -2.53 -3.82
C LEU A 373 17.40 -2.75 -4.23
N THR A 374 16.97 -2.24 -5.38
CA THR A 374 15.60 -2.43 -5.90
C THR A 374 15.31 -3.89 -6.18
N PHE A 375 16.27 -4.63 -6.74
CA PHE A 375 16.10 -6.08 -6.94
C PHE A 375 15.91 -6.83 -5.62
N VAL A 376 16.80 -6.60 -4.65
CA VAL A 376 16.70 -7.21 -3.31
C VAL A 376 15.40 -6.80 -2.61
N GLY A 377 15.03 -5.51 -2.68
CA GLY A 377 13.78 -4.98 -2.14
C GLY A 377 12.56 -5.60 -2.82
N GLY A 378 12.56 -5.76 -4.15
CA GLY A 378 11.48 -6.39 -4.91
C GLY A 378 11.28 -7.86 -4.54
N VAL A 379 12.37 -8.63 -4.41
CA VAL A 379 12.34 -10.03 -3.97
C VAL A 379 11.82 -10.13 -2.52
N TYR A 380 12.30 -9.24 -1.64
CA TYR A 380 11.79 -9.13 -0.28
C TYR A 380 10.28 -8.88 -0.24
N LEU A 381 9.80 -7.88 -1.01
CA LEU A 381 8.37 -7.55 -1.09
C LEU A 381 7.55 -8.74 -1.59
N ALA A 382 8.03 -9.42 -2.63
CA ALA A 382 7.38 -10.63 -3.15
C ALA A 382 7.31 -11.74 -2.09
N ALA A 383 8.41 -12.01 -1.38
CA ALA A 383 8.46 -13.04 -0.34
C ALA A 383 7.48 -12.73 0.81
N VAL A 384 7.46 -11.47 1.30
CA VAL A 384 6.54 -11.05 2.38
C VAL A 384 5.09 -11.11 1.94
N CYS A 385 4.77 -10.78 0.68
CA CYS A 385 3.41 -10.84 0.17
C CYS A 385 2.93 -12.27 -0.06
N LEU A 386 3.81 -13.17 -0.51
CA LEU A 386 3.47 -14.57 -0.78
C LEU A 386 3.33 -15.43 0.47
N LEU A 387 4.13 -15.16 1.51
CA LEU A 387 4.19 -16.02 2.69
C LEU A 387 2.81 -16.21 3.35
N PRO A 388 2.02 -15.16 3.63
CA PRO A 388 0.68 -15.34 4.18
C PRO A 388 -0.35 -15.86 3.17
N GLU A 389 -0.20 -15.55 1.89
CA GLU A 389 -1.04 -16.15 0.84
C GLU A 389 -0.88 -17.67 0.84
N TRP A 390 0.36 -18.14 0.85
CA TRP A 390 0.66 -19.55 0.97
C TRP A 390 0.14 -20.16 2.27
N MET A 391 0.20 -19.47 3.41
CA MET A 391 -0.33 -19.96 4.67
C MET A 391 -1.85 -20.12 4.68
N ILE A 392 -2.58 -19.29 3.92
CA ILE A 392 -4.05 -19.32 3.88
C ILE A 392 -4.56 -20.35 2.88
N THR A 393 -4.13 -20.23 1.64
CA THR A 393 -4.68 -21.00 0.50
C THR A 393 -3.80 -22.14 0.05
N GLY A 394 -2.51 -22.15 0.45
CA GLY A 394 -1.51 -22.99 -0.21
C GLY A 394 -1.17 -22.47 -1.61
N ILE A 395 -0.28 -23.16 -2.28
CA ILE A 395 0.00 -22.95 -3.70
C ILE A 395 -0.50 -24.18 -4.41
N HIS A 396 -1.62 -24.07 -5.13
CA HIS A 396 -2.27 -25.18 -5.84
C HIS A 396 -1.44 -25.63 -7.06
N LEU A 397 -0.19 -26.03 -6.82
CA LEU A 397 0.75 -26.46 -7.89
C LEU A 397 0.24 -27.70 -8.66
N HIS A 398 -0.68 -28.46 -8.08
CA HIS A 398 -1.34 -29.60 -8.73
C HIS A 398 -2.25 -29.16 -9.90
N HIS A 399 -2.69 -27.91 -9.98
CA HIS A 399 -3.46 -27.38 -11.11
C HIS A 399 -2.58 -27.05 -12.32
N LEU A 400 -1.26 -27.19 -12.25
CA LEU A 400 -0.39 -27.00 -13.39
C LEU A 400 -0.64 -28.09 -14.43
N PRO A 401 -0.79 -27.73 -15.73
CA PRO A 401 -1.04 -28.71 -16.78
C PRO A 401 0.18 -29.60 -17.02
N GLY A 402 -0.07 -30.91 -17.20
CA GLY A 402 0.95 -31.88 -17.61
C GLY A 402 1.65 -32.59 -16.45
N VAL A 403 2.83 -33.16 -16.76
CA VAL A 403 3.62 -33.99 -15.86
C VAL A 403 4.07 -33.27 -14.58
N VAL A 404 4.19 -31.94 -14.67
CA VAL A 404 4.65 -31.09 -13.56
C VAL A 404 3.64 -31.09 -12.40
N GLY A 405 2.34 -30.97 -12.70
CA GLY A 405 1.29 -31.03 -11.65
C GLY A 405 1.27 -32.38 -10.92
N ALA A 406 1.32 -33.48 -11.68
CA ALA A 406 1.35 -34.83 -11.13
C ALA A 406 2.62 -35.11 -10.28
N TRP A 407 3.76 -34.54 -10.65
CA TRP A 407 4.99 -34.67 -9.88
C TRP A 407 4.89 -33.95 -8.51
N PHE A 408 4.30 -32.77 -8.48
CA PHE A 408 4.08 -32.05 -7.22
C PHE A 408 3.07 -32.75 -6.32
N ASP A 409 2.01 -33.35 -6.87
CA ASP A 409 1.02 -34.16 -6.12
C ASP A 409 1.65 -35.34 -5.36
N GLN A 410 2.69 -35.95 -5.97
CA GLN A 410 3.36 -37.12 -5.39
C GLN A 410 4.48 -36.76 -4.40
N HIS A 411 5.16 -35.60 -4.57
CA HIS A 411 6.40 -35.30 -3.85
C HIS A 411 6.26 -34.09 -2.91
N ALA A 412 5.28 -33.19 -3.11
CA ALA A 412 5.12 -32.04 -2.26
C ALA A 412 4.30 -32.41 -1.01
N TRP A 413 4.70 -31.87 0.13
CA TRP A 413 3.97 -32.06 1.38
C TRP A 413 2.60 -31.38 1.29
N ARG A 414 1.53 -32.03 1.73
CA ARG A 414 0.17 -31.52 1.65
C ARG A 414 -0.02 -30.12 2.23
N PHE A 415 0.72 -29.76 3.28
CA PHE A 415 0.64 -28.42 3.87
C PHE A 415 1.21 -27.33 2.94
N VAL A 416 2.03 -27.68 1.93
CA VAL A 416 2.54 -26.77 0.91
C VAL A 416 1.49 -26.55 -0.17
N LEU A 417 0.77 -27.60 -0.54
CA LEU A 417 -0.23 -27.59 -1.61
C LEU A 417 -1.57 -26.97 -1.16
N GLU A 418 -2.03 -27.35 0.03
CA GLU A 418 -3.35 -26.98 0.56
C GLU A 418 -3.28 -25.81 1.56
N GLY A 419 -2.08 -25.40 1.96
CA GLY A 419 -1.87 -24.42 3.01
C GLY A 419 -2.26 -24.93 4.40
N LEU A 420 -2.25 -24.07 5.38
CA LEU A 420 -2.65 -24.37 6.75
C LEU A 420 -4.15 -24.14 7.01
N ASN A 421 -4.88 -23.67 6.00
CA ASN A 421 -6.30 -23.26 6.07
C ASN A 421 -6.59 -22.37 7.31
N VAL A 422 -5.57 -21.63 7.71
CA VAL A 422 -5.67 -20.65 8.77
C VAL A 422 -6.18 -19.37 8.11
N THR A 423 -7.42 -19.00 8.40
CA THR A 423 -7.95 -17.69 7.99
C THR A 423 -7.19 -16.59 8.72
N PHE A 424 -6.01 -16.32 8.20
CA PHE A 424 -5.12 -15.31 8.73
C PHE A 424 -5.58 -13.97 8.14
N TYR A 425 -6.16 -13.13 8.95
CA TYR A 425 -6.67 -11.82 8.53
C TYR A 425 -5.54 -10.88 8.07
N PHE A 426 -4.30 -11.23 8.38
CA PHE A 426 -3.10 -10.54 7.93
C PHE A 426 -2.59 -11.14 6.62
N GLY A 427 -3.30 -10.96 5.51
CA GLY A 427 -2.73 -11.22 4.20
C GLY A 427 -1.40 -10.48 4.02
N GLY A 428 -0.45 -11.04 3.25
CA GLY A 428 0.92 -10.51 3.14
C GLY A 428 1.00 -9.04 2.81
N THR A 429 0.21 -8.59 1.86
CA THR A 429 0.09 -7.17 1.50
C THR A 429 -0.46 -6.32 2.64
N SER A 430 -1.47 -6.79 3.38
CA SER A 430 -2.07 -6.01 4.44
C SER A 430 -1.11 -5.79 5.62
N LEU A 431 -0.37 -6.83 6.01
CA LEU A 431 0.63 -6.73 7.08
C LEU A 431 1.78 -5.81 6.69
N LEU A 432 2.26 -5.91 5.45
CA LEU A 432 3.30 -5.03 4.91
C LEU A 432 2.82 -3.57 4.87
N ILE A 433 1.58 -3.32 4.46
CA ILE A 433 0.99 -1.98 4.45
C ILE A 433 0.87 -1.44 5.88
N VAL A 434 0.36 -2.24 6.82
CA VAL A 434 0.21 -1.81 8.21
C VAL A 434 1.55 -1.42 8.82
N VAL A 435 2.57 -2.27 8.70
CA VAL A 435 3.90 -1.99 9.27
C VAL A 435 4.59 -0.86 8.52
N GLY A 436 4.59 -0.88 7.18
CA GLY A 436 5.26 0.11 6.34
C GLY A 436 4.68 1.51 6.53
N VAL A 437 3.35 1.67 6.50
CA VAL A 437 2.69 2.96 6.70
C VAL A 437 2.89 3.47 8.12
N ALA A 438 2.85 2.59 9.14
CA ALA A 438 3.15 2.97 10.51
C ALA A 438 4.59 3.50 10.64
N MET A 439 5.57 2.79 10.06
CA MET A 439 6.98 3.22 10.08
C MET A 439 7.20 4.54 9.34
N ASP A 440 6.62 4.70 8.15
CA ASP A 440 6.74 5.96 7.39
C ASP A 440 6.12 7.13 8.14
N THR A 441 4.98 6.92 8.80
CA THR A 441 4.32 7.95 9.62
C THR A 441 5.19 8.34 10.83
N VAL A 442 5.76 7.35 11.54
CA VAL A 442 6.67 7.59 12.66
C VAL A 442 7.92 8.35 12.21
N GLN A 443 8.54 7.98 11.09
CA GLN A 443 9.70 8.68 10.54
C GLN A 443 9.38 10.14 10.17
N GLN A 444 8.19 10.42 9.62
CA GLN A 444 7.76 11.78 9.33
C GLN A 444 7.56 12.60 10.62
N ILE A 445 7.00 11.99 11.66
CA ILE A 445 6.86 12.62 12.97
C ILE A 445 8.24 12.94 13.56
N GLU A 446 9.18 11.99 13.53
CA GLU A 446 10.54 12.20 14.00
C GLU A 446 11.25 13.32 13.23
N ALA A 447 11.14 13.34 11.91
CA ALA A 447 11.72 14.38 11.07
C ALA A 447 11.17 15.79 11.43
N GLN A 448 9.88 15.92 11.69
CA GLN A 448 9.26 17.17 12.12
C GLN A 448 9.70 17.60 13.52
N LEU A 449 9.88 16.67 14.44
CA LEU A 449 10.40 16.93 15.79
C LEU A 449 11.83 17.45 15.74
N VAL A 450 12.70 16.81 14.93
CA VAL A 450 14.11 17.19 14.78
C VAL A 450 14.23 18.60 14.18
N MET A 451 13.47 18.92 13.10
CA MET A 451 13.50 20.25 12.48
C MET A 451 13.18 21.35 13.48
N ARG A 452 12.19 21.17 14.35
CA ARG A 452 11.80 22.17 15.36
C ARG A 452 12.79 22.32 16.51
N HIS A 453 13.48 21.26 16.86
CA HIS A 453 14.55 21.35 17.84
C HIS A 453 15.64 22.30 17.37
N TYR A 454 15.99 22.24 16.09
CA TYR A 454 16.94 23.16 15.45
C TYR A 454 16.43 24.60 15.39
N GLU A 455 15.17 24.88 15.07
CA GLU A 455 14.60 26.23 15.09
C GLU A 455 14.64 26.88 16.47
N GLY A 456 14.42 26.09 17.53
CA GLY A 456 14.54 26.55 18.91
C GLY A 456 15.96 27.00 19.28
N PHE A 457 16.99 26.29 18.77
CA PHE A 457 18.39 26.68 18.97
C PHE A 457 18.77 27.94 18.20
N VAL A 458 18.32 28.08 16.95
CA VAL A 458 18.58 29.26 16.10
C VAL A 458 17.94 30.52 16.70
N LYS A 459 16.72 30.44 17.22
CA LYS A 459 16.06 31.57 17.90
C LYS A 459 16.76 31.99 19.18
N LYS A 460 17.25 31.02 20.00
CA LYS A 460 18.04 31.33 21.21
C LYS A 460 19.43 31.93 20.86
N GLY A 461 20.06 31.48 19.76
CA GLY A 461 21.32 32.04 19.27
C GLY A 461 21.22 33.48 18.81
N ARG A 462 20.12 33.88 18.13
CA ARG A 462 19.87 35.24 17.69
C ARG A 462 19.65 36.24 18.84
N MET A 463 19.06 35.80 19.96
CA MET A 463 18.85 36.66 21.13
C MET A 463 20.16 36.95 21.89
N ARG A 464 21.16 36.06 21.84
CA ARG A 464 22.46 36.29 22.46
C ARG A 464 23.38 37.23 21.65
N GLY A 465 23.22 37.26 20.33
CA GLY A 465 24.03 38.16 19.45
C GLY A 465 23.61 39.63 19.48
N ARG A 466 22.45 39.97 20.06
CA ARG A 466 21.96 41.37 20.10
C ARG A 466 22.32 42.15 21.38
N ARG A 467 23.10 41.51 22.28
CA ARG A 467 23.55 42.15 23.55
C ARG A 467 25.01 42.58 23.56
N TYR A 468 25.74 42.50 22.44
CA TYR A 468 27.11 43.03 22.26
C TYR A 468 27.17 43.81 20.96
N GLY A 469 26.49 44.90 20.89
CA GLY A 469 26.60 45.95 19.89
C GLY A 469 26.12 47.23 20.49
#